data_30771fcc7fc067773698557a3e018998
#
_entry.id   30771fcc7fc067773698557a3e018998
#
_cell.length_a   1.000
_cell.length_b   1.000
_cell.length_c   1.000
_cell.angle_alpha   90.00
_cell.angle_beta   90.00
_cell.angle_gamma   90.00
#
_symmetry.space_group_name_H-M   'P 1'
#
loop_
_entity.id
_entity.type
_entity.pdbx_description
1 polymer ?
#
loop_
_entity_poly.entity_id
_entity_poly.type
_entity_poly.pdbx_seq_one_letter_code
_entity_poly.pdbx_strand_id
1 'polypeptide(L)'
;LSIRRQRQMCIRDRYDTPNYQGNAVINYTECEIPYTRIIEHKHFEMFGQAVYDCPKTVVSREYSTEWELGMEPYYPVNDAYNNELADKYRALAANEKHVVFGGRLADYKYYDMAPVIERVFDVVRNLGI
;
A
#
# COMPACT_ATOMS: atom_id res chain seq x y z
N LEU A 1 -18.00 -6.19 12.31
CA LEU A 1 -17.94 -5.10 11.31
C LEU A 1 -16.68 -5.24 10.47
N SER A 2 -16.78 -5.22 9.15
CA SER A 2 -15.65 -5.34 8.22
C SER A 2 -15.57 -4.10 7.36
N ILE A 3 -14.43 -3.39 7.38
CA ILE A 3 -14.18 -2.24 6.53
C ILE A 3 -13.59 -2.75 5.21
N ARG A 4 -14.15 -2.30 4.09
CA ARG A 4 -13.66 -2.66 2.75
C ARG A 4 -12.25 -2.12 2.51
N ARG A 5 -11.39 -2.95 1.94
CA ARG A 5 -9.99 -2.62 1.67
C ARG A 5 -9.61 -3.11 0.28
N GLN A 6 -8.66 -2.44 -0.35
CA GLN A 6 -8.13 -2.83 -1.63
C GLN A 6 -6.84 -3.63 -1.45
N ARG A 7 -6.64 -4.64 -2.29
CA ARG A 7 -5.42 -5.46 -2.34
C ARG A 7 -4.72 -5.28 -3.67
N GLN A 8 -3.39 -5.41 -3.65
CA GLN A 8 -2.59 -5.62 -4.85
C GLN A 8 -2.19 -7.10 -4.95
N MET A 9 -2.34 -7.68 -6.13
CA MET A 9 -1.83 -9.00 -6.48
C MET A 9 -0.66 -8.83 -7.43
N CYS A 10 0.49 -9.46 -7.12
CA CYS A 10 1.69 -9.40 -7.95
C CYS A 10 1.92 -10.72 -8.67
N ILE A 11 2.05 -10.67 -9.99
CA ILE A 11 2.54 -11.76 -10.82
C ILE A 11 3.99 -11.46 -11.17
N ARG A 12 4.89 -12.43 -10.94
CA ARG A 12 6.34 -12.31 -11.22
C ARG A 12 6.73 -13.26 -12.33
N ASP A 13 7.36 -12.70 -13.36
CA ASP A 13 7.88 -13.43 -14.50
C ASP A 13 9.37 -13.21 -14.65
N ARG A 14 10.07 -14.22 -15.19
CA ARG A 14 11.47 -14.11 -15.62
C ARG A 14 11.54 -13.94 -17.11
N TYR A 15 12.41 -13.05 -17.56
CA TYR A 15 12.65 -12.78 -18.95
C TYR A 15 14.14 -12.97 -19.31
N ASP A 16 14.40 -13.61 -20.42
CA ASP A 16 15.74 -13.80 -20.99
C ASP A 16 16.15 -12.57 -21.81
N THR A 17 16.15 -11.42 -21.14
CA THR A 17 16.60 -10.13 -21.66
C THR A 17 17.31 -9.35 -20.56
N PRO A 18 18.37 -8.61 -20.87
CA PRO A 18 19.08 -7.79 -19.88
C PRO A 18 18.25 -6.58 -19.42
N ASN A 19 17.27 -6.17 -20.20
CA ASN A 19 16.43 -5.00 -19.92
C ASN A 19 15.04 -5.21 -20.53
N TYR A 20 13.99 -5.08 -19.74
CA TYR A 20 12.60 -5.25 -20.16
C TYR A 20 11.95 -3.89 -20.47
N GLN A 21 12.03 -2.95 -19.55
CA GLN A 21 11.35 -1.66 -19.65
C GLN A 21 12.27 -0.44 -19.48
N GLY A 22 13.51 -0.64 -19.06
CA GLY A 22 14.50 0.44 -18.90
C GLY A 22 14.33 1.29 -17.64
N ASN A 23 13.41 0.92 -16.77
CA ASN A 23 13.11 1.65 -15.55
C ASN A 23 12.70 0.71 -14.43
N ALA A 24 12.96 1.10 -13.17
CA ALA A 24 12.57 0.29 -12.01
C ALA A 24 11.04 0.16 -11.91
N VAL A 25 10.30 1.25 -12.15
CA VAL A 25 8.83 1.29 -11.98
C VAL A 25 8.19 2.09 -13.11
N ILE A 26 7.16 1.52 -13.73
CA ILE A 26 6.25 2.23 -14.65
C ILE A 26 4.82 2.04 -14.15
N ASN A 27 4.10 3.14 -13.96
CA ASN A 27 2.68 3.14 -13.62
C ASN A 27 1.84 3.29 -14.89
N TYR A 28 0.71 2.58 -14.93
CA TYR A 28 -0.24 2.59 -16.03
C TYR A 28 -1.56 3.17 -15.55
N THR A 29 -2.13 4.08 -16.31
CA THR A 29 -3.39 4.78 -16.02
C THR A 29 -4.47 4.47 -17.04
N GLU A 30 -4.11 3.77 -18.12
CA GLU A 30 -5.00 3.39 -19.22
C GLU A 30 -5.99 2.32 -18.77
N CYS A 31 -7.27 2.50 -19.10
CA CYS A 31 -8.33 1.58 -18.73
C CYS A 31 -8.21 0.19 -19.40
N GLU A 32 -7.55 0.11 -20.56
CA GLU A 32 -7.34 -1.12 -21.31
C GLU A 32 -6.21 -1.99 -20.75
N ILE A 33 -5.36 -1.42 -19.90
CA ILE A 33 -4.25 -2.14 -19.26
C ILE A 33 -4.76 -2.76 -17.95
N PRO A 34 -4.71 -4.10 -17.79
CA PRO A 34 -5.31 -4.76 -16.64
C PRO A 34 -4.46 -4.65 -15.34
N TYR A 35 -3.27 -4.13 -15.41
CA TYR A 35 -2.37 -3.93 -14.27
C TYR A 35 -2.08 -2.44 -14.07
N THR A 36 -1.88 -2.05 -12.84
CA THR A 36 -1.62 -0.65 -12.45
C THR A 36 -0.15 -0.28 -12.50
N ARG A 37 0.75 -1.30 -12.46
CA ARG A 37 2.19 -1.08 -12.35
C ARG A 37 2.98 -2.26 -12.89
N ILE A 38 4.11 -1.96 -13.53
CA ILE A 38 5.19 -2.91 -13.78
C ILE A 38 6.43 -2.50 -12.98
N ILE A 39 7.05 -3.45 -12.31
CA ILE A 39 8.30 -3.30 -11.57
C ILE A 39 9.35 -4.21 -12.21
N GLU A 40 10.44 -3.64 -12.71
CA GLU A 40 11.63 -4.39 -13.13
C GLU A 40 12.68 -4.31 -12.03
N HIS A 41 12.85 -5.41 -11.29
CA HIS A 41 13.57 -5.40 -10.01
C HIS A 41 15.05 -5.08 -10.12
N LYS A 42 15.71 -5.44 -11.22
CA LYS A 42 17.15 -5.21 -11.40
C LYS A 42 17.58 -3.75 -11.40
N HIS A 43 16.66 -2.81 -11.68
CA HIS A 43 16.96 -1.38 -11.72
C HIS A 43 16.95 -0.72 -10.32
N PHE A 44 16.65 -1.45 -9.24
CA PHE A 44 16.82 -0.92 -7.89
C PHE A 44 18.27 -1.07 -7.45
N GLU A 45 18.92 0.02 -7.09
CA GLU A 45 20.33 0.06 -6.65
C GLU A 45 20.63 -0.88 -5.48
N MET A 46 19.65 -1.11 -4.61
CA MET A 46 19.77 -1.99 -3.45
C MET A 46 20.17 -3.43 -3.79
N PHE A 47 19.91 -3.90 -5.01
CA PHE A 47 20.30 -5.25 -5.45
C PHE A 47 21.74 -5.34 -5.96
N GLY A 48 22.41 -4.21 -6.16
CA GLY A 48 23.80 -4.12 -6.54
C GLY A 48 24.12 -4.41 -8.00
N GLN A 49 25.37 -4.12 -8.38
CA GLN A 49 25.85 -4.16 -9.77
C GLN A 49 25.75 -5.56 -10.40
N ALA A 50 26.04 -6.61 -9.64
CA ALA A 50 25.97 -7.98 -10.17
C ALA A 50 24.56 -8.38 -10.65
N VAL A 51 23.51 -7.87 -10.01
CA VAL A 51 22.12 -8.09 -10.44
C VAL A 51 21.81 -7.22 -11.67
N TYR A 52 22.30 -5.99 -11.69
CA TYR A 52 22.13 -5.10 -12.83
C TYR A 52 22.76 -5.67 -14.11
N ASP A 53 23.96 -6.26 -14.02
CA ASP A 53 24.71 -6.85 -15.15
C ASP A 53 24.17 -8.23 -15.59
N CYS A 54 23.23 -8.82 -14.84
CA CYS A 54 22.66 -10.12 -15.19
C CYS A 54 21.99 -10.07 -16.58
N PRO A 55 22.21 -11.06 -17.48
CA PRO A 55 21.59 -11.09 -18.81
C PRO A 55 20.08 -11.40 -18.77
N LYS A 56 19.53 -11.64 -17.60
CA LYS A 56 18.11 -11.92 -17.35
C LYS A 56 17.52 -10.88 -16.40
N THR A 57 16.21 -10.70 -16.47
CA THR A 57 15.50 -9.81 -15.57
C THR A 57 14.27 -10.46 -14.96
N VAL A 58 13.82 -9.93 -13.82
CA VAL A 58 12.56 -10.29 -13.15
C VAL A 58 11.65 -9.07 -13.17
N VAL A 59 10.44 -9.30 -13.63
CA VAL A 59 9.40 -8.29 -13.74
C VAL A 59 8.19 -8.69 -12.90
N SER A 60 7.67 -7.76 -12.11
CA SER A 60 6.40 -7.94 -11.41
C SER A 60 5.33 -7.04 -12.02
N ARG A 61 4.14 -7.61 -12.26
CA ARG A 61 2.93 -6.85 -12.61
C ARG A 61 2.01 -6.80 -11.42
N GLU A 62 1.55 -5.60 -11.08
CA GLU A 62 0.65 -5.37 -9.95
C GLU A 62 -0.77 -5.12 -10.46
N TYR A 63 -1.70 -5.93 -9.96
CA TYR A 63 -3.12 -5.85 -10.28
C TYR A 63 -3.91 -5.38 -9.08
N SER A 64 -4.84 -4.46 -9.28
CA SER A 64 -5.81 -4.11 -8.25
C SER A 64 -6.88 -5.19 -8.14
N THR A 65 -7.20 -5.60 -6.92
CA THR A 65 -8.29 -6.53 -6.64
C THR A 65 -9.04 -6.12 -5.38
N GLU A 66 -10.31 -6.50 -5.30
CA GLU A 66 -11.07 -6.32 -4.07
C GLU A 66 -10.51 -7.23 -2.96
N TRP A 67 -10.58 -6.73 -1.74
CA TRP A 67 -10.16 -7.50 -0.58
C TRP A 67 -11.23 -8.50 -0.17
N GLU A 68 -10.83 -9.73 0.10
CA GLU A 68 -11.66 -10.78 0.68
C GLU A 68 -11.11 -11.22 2.05
N LEU A 69 -11.95 -11.82 2.86
CA LEU A 69 -11.55 -12.31 4.19
C LEU A 69 -10.41 -13.34 4.08
N GLY A 70 -9.32 -13.09 4.82
CA GLY A 70 -8.09 -13.89 4.77
C GLY A 70 -6.99 -13.32 3.88
N MET A 71 -7.28 -12.30 3.08
CA MET A 71 -6.27 -11.58 2.32
C MET A 71 -5.65 -10.45 3.14
N GLU A 72 -4.38 -10.12 2.88
CA GLU A 72 -3.74 -8.96 3.47
C GLU A 72 -4.29 -7.67 2.86
N PRO A 73 -4.79 -6.71 3.66
CA PRO A 73 -5.32 -5.45 3.17
C PRO A 73 -4.19 -4.43 2.96
N TYR A 74 -4.24 -3.65 1.85
CA TYR A 74 -3.24 -2.62 1.55
C TYR A 74 -3.75 -1.19 1.75
N TYR A 75 -4.91 -0.86 1.16
CA TYR A 75 -5.41 0.51 1.15
C TYR A 75 -6.86 0.61 1.62
N PRO A 76 -7.23 1.70 2.33
CA PRO A 76 -8.63 1.98 2.61
C PRO A 76 -9.37 2.37 1.33
N VAL A 77 -10.62 1.94 1.20
CA VAL A 77 -11.53 2.42 0.15
C VAL A 77 -12.32 3.58 0.73
N ASN A 78 -11.99 4.81 0.32
CA ASN A 78 -12.58 6.04 0.85
C ASN A 78 -13.88 6.42 0.11
N ASP A 79 -14.89 5.56 0.13
CA ASP A 79 -16.25 5.85 -0.29
C ASP A 79 -17.14 6.22 0.92
N ALA A 80 -18.33 6.73 0.65
CA ALA A 80 -19.26 7.19 1.69
C ALA A 80 -19.63 6.07 2.68
N TYR A 81 -19.90 4.87 2.19
CA TYR A 81 -20.27 3.72 3.01
C TYR A 81 -19.15 3.29 3.96
N ASN A 82 -17.93 3.14 3.43
CA ASN A 82 -16.78 2.70 4.24
C ASN A 82 -16.32 3.78 5.23
N ASN A 83 -16.45 5.06 4.87
CA ASN A 83 -16.16 6.16 5.79
C ASN A 83 -17.17 6.20 6.95
N GLU A 84 -18.49 6.04 6.69
CA GLU A 84 -19.49 5.92 7.76
C GLU A 84 -19.20 4.72 8.68
N LEU A 85 -18.78 3.60 8.11
CA LEU A 85 -18.40 2.42 8.88
C LEU A 85 -17.15 2.68 9.73
N ALA A 86 -16.15 3.39 9.20
CA ALA A 86 -14.96 3.80 9.95
C ALA A 86 -15.32 4.73 11.12
N ASP A 87 -16.29 5.63 10.95
CA ASP A 87 -16.78 6.50 12.03
C ASP A 87 -17.44 5.70 13.17
N LYS A 88 -18.17 4.63 12.86
CA LYS A 88 -18.70 3.71 13.87
C LYS A 88 -17.60 3.02 14.68
N TYR A 89 -16.51 2.63 14.03
CA TYR A 89 -15.33 2.08 14.72
C TYR A 89 -14.63 3.14 15.58
N ARG A 90 -14.51 4.39 15.12
CA ARG A 90 -13.96 5.49 15.94
C ARG A 90 -14.81 5.76 17.18
N ALA A 91 -16.14 5.71 17.05
CA ALA A 91 -17.04 5.84 18.20
C ALA A 91 -16.87 4.71 19.23
N LEU A 92 -16.63 3.48 18.79
CA LEU A 92 -16.31 2.36 19.69
C LEU A 92 -14.93 2.55 20.34
N ALA A 93 -13.93 2.94 19.56
CA ALA A 93 -12.56 3.17 20.03
C ALA A 93 -12.49 4.29 21.09
N ALA A 94 -13.34 5.31 21.00
CA ALA A 94 -13.41 6.39 21.98
C ALA A 94 -13.82 5.93 23.40
N ASN A 95 -14.41 4.74 23.53
CA ASN A 95 -14.75 4.16 24.83
C ASN A 95 -13.59 3.40 25.49
N GLU A 96 -12.52 3.13 24.75
CA GLU A 96 -11.36 2.38 25.22
C GLU A 96 -10.37 3.33 25.93
N LYS A 97 -10.40 3.38 27.25
CA LYS A 97 -9.65 4.35 28.06
C LYS A 97 -8.13 4.12 28.10
N HIS A 98 -7.68 2.90 27.82
CA HIS A 98 -6.28 2.51 27.98
C HIS A 98 -5.62 2.09 26.66
N VAL A 99 -6.26 2.40 25.52
CA VAL A 99 -5.80 2.04 24.19
C VAL A 99 -5.75 3.29 23.33
N VAL A 100 -4.64 3.46 22.62
CA VAL A 100 -4.48 4.51 21.62
C VAL A 100 -4.52 3.88 20.24
N PHE A 101 -5.46 4.34 19.42
CA PHE A 101 -5.57 3.92 18.03
C PHE A 101 -4.93 4.99 17.14
N GLY A 102 -4.04 4.58 16.23
CA GLY A 102 -3.37 5.52 15.33
C GLY A 102 -2.77 4.84 14.11
N GLY A 103 -2.26 5.68 13.21
CA GLY A 103 -1.68 5.25 11.95
C GLY A 103 -2.72 5.07 10.83
N ARG A 104 -2.22 4.83 9.62
CA ARG A 104 -3.02 4.81 8.38
C ARG A 104 -4.25 3.90 8.45
N LEU A 105 -4.12 2.77 9.14
CA LEU A 105 -5.18 1.79 9.24
C LEU A 105 -6.27 2.20 10.24
N ALA A 106 -5.88 2.64 11.45
CA ALA A 106 -6.83 3.05 12.48
C ALA A 106 -7.52 4.38 12.15
N ASP A 107 -6.78 5.32 11.58
CA ASP A 107 -7.35 6.59 11.11
C ASP A 107 -8.17 6.43 9.82
N TYR A 108 -8.09 5.24 9.19
CA TYR A 108 -8.72 4.93 7.91
C TYR A 108 -8.42 5.99 6.83
N LYS A 109 -7.14 6.37 6.74
CA LYS A 109 -6.65 7.38 5.80
C LYS A 109 -5.39 6.89 5.11
N TYR A 110 -5.29 7.24 3.84
CA TYR A 110 -4.02 7.16 3.13
C TYR A 110 -3.28 8.48 3.31
N TYR A 111 -2.09 8.44 3.93
CA TYR A 111 -1.15 9.55 4.03
C TYR A 111 0.29 9.06 4.09
N ASP A 112 1.21 9.90 3.63
CA ASP A 112 2.64 9.60 3.57
C ASP A 112 3.32 9.68 4.94
N MET A 113 4.61 9.41 5.00
CA MET A 113 5.37 9.30 6.26
C MET A 113 5.32 10.59 7.09
N ALA A 114 5.49 11.77 6.46
CA ALA A 114 5.51 13.02 7.20
C ALA A 114 4.18 13.31 7.93
N PRO A 115 2.99 13.23 7.27
CA PRO A 115 1.71 13.32 7.96
C PRO A 115 1.45 12.26 9.02
N VAL A 116 2.00 11.03 8.86
CA VAL A 116 1.91 10.01 9.93
C VAL A 116 2.65 10.45 11.17
N ILE A 117 3.87 10.97 11.01
CA ILE A 117 4.70 11.46 12.12
C ILE A 117 4.02 12.65 12.81
N GLU A 118 3.50 13.62 12.05
CA GLU A 118 2.75 14.75 12.57
C GLU A 118 1.54 14.29 13.40
N ARG A 119 0.78 13.34 12.88
CA ARG A 119 -0.35 12.73 13.60
C ARG A 119 0.07 12.09 14.92
N VAL A 120 1.22 11.42 14.97
CA VAL A 120 1.75 10.83 16.21
C VAL A 120 2.08 11.93 17.23
N PHE A 121 2.70 13.03 16.82
CA PHE A 121 2.98 14.16 17.71
C PHE A 121 1.68 14.78 18.27
N ASP A 122 0.63 14.87 17.46
CA ASP A 122 -0.66 15.36 17.95
C ASP A 122 -1.27 14.42 19.00
N VAL A 123 -1.20 13.11 18.78
CA VAL A 123 -1.67 12.13 19.75
C VAL A 123 -0.89 12.23 21.06
N VAL A 124 0.44 12.30 21.01
CA VAL A 124 1.30 12.42 22.20
C VAL A 124 0.99 13.71 22.97
N ARG A 125 0.89 14.86 22.29
CA ARG A 125 0.50 16.14 22.92
C ARG A 125 -0.87 16.05 23.61
N ASN A 126 -1.85 15.42 22.99
CA ASN A 126 -3.19 15.25 23.55
C ASN A 126 -3.23 14.30 24.75
N LEU A 127 -2.28 13.39 24.85
CA LEU A 127 -2.13 12.49 26.01
C LEU A 127 -1.39 13.17 27.18
N GLY A 128 -0.77 14.33 26.95
CA GLY A 128 0.00 15.05 27.97
C GLY A 128 1.34 14.40 28.34
N ILE A 129 1.92 13.67 27.37
CA ILE A 129 3.22 12.98 27.49
C ILE A 129 4.29 13.81 26.77
#